data_5c21fbaf50efa38a0d8345bb4c20c022
#
_entry.id   5c21fbaf50efa38a0d8345bb4c20c022
#
_cell.length_a   1.000
_cell.length_b   1.000
_cell.length_c   1.000
_cell.angle_alpha   90.00
_cell.angle_beta   90.00
_cell.angle_gamma   90.00
#
_symmetry.space_group_name_H-M   'P 1'
#
loop_
_entity.id
_entity.type
_entity.pdbx_description
1 polymer ?
#
loop_
_entity_poly.entity_id
_entity_poly.type
_entity_poly.pdbx_seq_one_letter_code
_entity_poly.pdbx_strand_id
1 'polypeptide(L)'
;DVRMPGLSGLALFEQLTQWGLTSVLPVIFLTGHGDVPTAVDAVKRGAFDFCQKPFSDNALVDRVVQALKHSGDQLAQRRALERLQHRVADLTDRERDVMNCVVEGLPNKLIADRLNISVRTVEVHRARVFDKMNVKSAVELANLLRTP
;
A
#
# COMPACT_ATOMS: atom_id res chain seq x y z
N ASP A 1 -15.63 17.28 -14.22
CA ASP A 1 -17.01 17.15 -14.75
C ASP A 1 -17.23 15.76 -15.33
N VAL A 2 -18.48 15.27 -15.21
CA VAL A 2 -18.90 14.02 -15.85
C VAL A 2 -18.91 14.19 -17.36
N ARG A 3 -19.49 15.30 -17.84
CA ARG A 3 -19.59 15.63 -19.27
C ARG A 3 -18.61 16.72 -19.65
N MET A 4 -17.73 16.40 -20.58
CA MET A 4 -16.75 17.33 -21.15
C MET A 4 -16.63 17.09 -22.64
N PRO A 5 -16.29 18.12 -23.45
CA PRO A 5 -15.97 17.92 -24.86
C PRO A 5 -14.80 16.98 -25.06
N GLY A 6 -14.88 16.06 -25.99
CA GLY A 6 -13.84 15.05 -26.24
C GLY A 6 -13.92 13.89 -25.27
N LEU A 7 -12.94 13.72 -24.40
CA LEU A 7 -12.92 12.65 -23.39
C LEU A 7 -13.82 13.02 -22.21
N SER A 8 -14.83 12.21 -21.92
CA SER A 8 -15.69 12.42 -20.74
C SER A 8 -14.95 12.14 -19.44
N GLY A 9 -15.41 12.74 -18.32
CA GLY A 9 -14.84 12.47 -16.99
C GLY A 9 -14.90 11.01 -16.61
N LEU A 10 -15.96 10.29 -17.01
CA LEU A 10 -16.06 8.84 -16.77
C LEU A 10 -15.02 8.05 -17.55
N ALA A 11 -14.82 8.37 -18.84
CA ALA A 11 -13.82 7.69 -19.64
C ALA A 11 -12.40 7.92 -19.10
N LEU A 12 -12.10 9.14 -18.64
CA LEU A 12 -10.84 9.43 -17.94
C LEU A 12 -10.72 8.62 -16.65
N PHE A 13 -11.78 8.55 -15.84
CA PHE A 13 -11.78 7.75 -14.61
C PHE A 13 -11.54 6.26 -14.90
N GLU A 14 -12.13 5.71 -15.95
CA GLU A 14 -11.89 4.33 -16.37
C GLU A 14 -10.43 4.09 -16.75
N GLN A 15 -9.81 5.01 -17.48
CA GLN A 15 -8.38 4.93 -17.79
C GLN A 15 -7.52 4.97 -16.53
N LEU A 16 -7.79 5.88 -15.59
CA LEU A 16 -7.06 5.96 -14.31
C LEU A 16 -7.22 4.67 -13.49
N THR A 17 -8.41 4.06 -13.54
CA THR A 17 -8.68 2.78 -12.87
C THR A 17 -7.88 1.65 -13.51
N GLN A 18 -7.85 1.57 -14.84
CA GLN A 18 -7.06 0.57 -15.58
C GLN A 18 -5.55 0.71 -15.30
N TRP A 19 -5.06 1.94 -15.12
CA TRP A 19 -3.66 2.20 -14.75
C TRP A 19 -3.35 1.97 -13.27
N GLY A 20 -4.37 1.63 -12.46
CA GLY A 20 -4.19 1.41 -11.00
C GLY A 20 -3.86 2.68 -10.23
N LEU A 21 -4.21 3.85 -10.74
CA LEU A 21 -3.85 5.14 -10.16
C LEU A 21 -4.91 5.71 -9.21
N THR A 22 -6.13 5.20 -9.21
CA THR A 22 -7.26 5.76 -8.43
C THR A 22 -7.05 5.72 -6.92
N SER A 23 -6.19 4.83 -6.41
CA SER A 23 -5.82 4.77 -5.00
C SER A 23 -4.96 5.95 -4.55
N VAL A 24 -4.09 6.46 -5.43
CA VAL A 24 -3.15 7.56 -5.14
C VAL A 24 -3.57 8.88 -5.78
N LEU A 25 -4.42 8.83 -6.80
CA LEU A 25 -5.05 9.97 -7.46
C LEU A 25 -6.58 9.88 -7.27
N PRO A 26 -7.10 10.25 -6.09
CA PRO A 26 -8.53 10.19 -5.84
C PRO A 26 -9.29 11.13 -6.76
N VAL A 27 -10.37 10.63 -7.36
CA VAL A 27 -11.21 11.37 -8.30
C VAL A 27 -12.47 11.84 -7.62
N ILE A 28 -12.75 13.14 -7.69
CA ILE A 28 -14.01 13.74 -7.26
C ILE A 28 -14.74 14.24 -8.52
N PHE A 29 -15.93 13.72 -8.74
CA PHE A 29 -16.76 14.18 -9.87
C PHE A 29 -17.54 15.43 -9.51
N LEU A 30 -17.53 16.42 -10.40
CA LEU A 30 -18.46 17.53 -10.36
C LEU A 30 -19.61 17.21 -11.32
N THR A 31 -20.85 17.21 -10.84
CA THR A 31 -21.98 16.70 -11.61
C THR A 31 -23.19 17.64 -11.59
N GLY A 32 -23.87 17.73 -12.72
CA GLY A 32 -25.19 18.36 -12.79
C GLY A 32 -26.31 17.42 -12.34
N HIS A 33 -27.54 17.94 -12.26
CA HIS A 33 -28.71 17.21 -11.72
C HIS A 33 -28.99 15.88 -12.44
N GLY A 34 -28.84 15.85 -13.76
CA GLY A 34 -29.12 14.66 -14.58
C GLY A 34 -28.07 13.55 -14.49
N ASP A 35 -26.91 13.82 -13.92
CA ASP A 35 -25.77 12.91 -13.91
C ASP A 35 -25.47 12.31 -12.52
N VAL A 36 -26.29 12.61 -11.52
CA VAL A 36 -26.11 12.10 -10.14
C VAL A 36 -26.09 10.56 -10.07
N PRO A 37 -27.01 9.82 -10.72
CA PRO A 37 -26.96 8.35 -10.72
C PRO A 37 -25.63 7.80 -11.28
N THR A 38 -25.11 8.44 -12.32
CA THR A 38 -23.85 8.09 -12.94
C THR A 38 -22.66 8.37 -12.01
N ALA A 39 -22.68 9.50 -11.30
CA ALA A 39 -21.65 9.83 -10.31
C ALA A 39 -21.66 8.85 -9.11
N VAL A 40 -22.85 8.46 -8.64
CA VAL A 40 -23.00 7.45 -7.58
C VAL A 40 -22.43 6.10 -8.02
N ASP A 41 -22.68 5.68 -9.25
CA ASP A 41 -22.09 4.46 -9.80
C ASP A 41 -20.56 4.55 -9.87
N ALA A 42 -20.03 5.69 -10.30
CA ALA A 42 -18.58 5.92 -10.32
C ALA A 42 -17.94 5.82 -8.92
N VAL A 43 -18.60 6.33 -7.86
CA VAL A 43 -18.13 6.19 -6.48
C VAL A 43 -18.14 4.72 -6.04
N LYS A 44 -19.18 3.95 -6.38
CA LYS A 44 -19.22 2.50 -6.13
C LYS A 44 -18.09 1.74 -6.85
N ARG A 45 -17.62 2.27 -7.96
CA ARG A 45 -16.51 1.71 -8.77
C ARG A 45 -15.14 2.25 -8.36
N GLY A 46 -15.04 3.03 -7.27
CA GLY A 46 -13.78 3.47 -6.69
C GLY A 46 -13.43 4.94 -6.89
N ALA A 47 -14.32 5.78 -7.43
CA ALA A 47 -14.15 7.23 -7.33
C ALA A 47 -14.23 7.64 -5.85
N PHE A 48 -13.50 8.69 -5.47
CA PHE A 48 -13.44 9.12 -4.09
C PHE A 48 -14.79 9.68 -3.61
N ASP A 49 -15.36 10.59 -4.41
CA ASP A 49 -16.65 11.20 -4.10
C ASP A 49 -17.21 11.96 -5.31
N PHE A 50 -18.35 12.61 -5.14
CA PHE A 50 -18.90 13.56 -6.09
C PHE A 50 -19.49 14.80 -5.40
N CYS A 51 -19.53 15.93 -6.11
CA CYS A 51 -20.23 17.14 -5.71
C CYS A 51 -21.25 17.52 -6.78
N GLN A 52 -22.49 17.72 -6.35
CA GLN A 52 -23.57 18.18 -7.24
C GLN A 52 -23.55 19.69 -7.37
N LYS A 53 -23.61 20.18 -8.60
CA LYS A 53 -23.74 21.61 -8.92
C LYS A 53 -25.19 22.07 -8.70
N PRO A 54 -25.44 23.28 -8.13
CA PRO A 54 -24.45 24.19 -7.54
C PRO A 54 -23.97 23.68 -6.18
N PHE A 55 -22.69 23.85 -5.86
CA PHE A 55 -22.09 23.49 -4.57
C PHE A 55 -21.46 24.74 -3.93
N SER A 56 -21.31 24.73 -2.60
CA SER A 56 -20.56 25.75 -1.90
C SER A 56 -19.06 25.47 -2.01
N ASP A 57 -18.25 26.52 -2.06
CA ASP A 57 -16.79 26.41 -2.12
C ASP A 57 -16.24 25.62 -0.93
N ASN A 58 -16.79 25.84 0.28
CA ASN A 58 -16.38 25.12 1.48
C ASN A 58 -16.65 23.61 1.36
N ALA A 59 -17.79 23.20 0.83
CA ALA A 59 -18.13 21.79 0.67
C ALA A 59 -17.16 21.08 -0.31
N LEU A 60 -16.78 21.75 -1.39
CA LEU A 60 -15.78 21.20 -2.32
C LEU A 60 -14.39 21.15 -1.69
N VAL A 61 -13.98 22.21 -1.00
CA VAL A 61 -12.66 22.28 -0.32
C VAL A 61 -12.55 21.17 0.71
N ASP A 62 -13.56 20.94 1.55
CA ASP A 62 -13.56 19.87 2.55
C ASP A 62 -13.34 18.50 1.92
N ARG A 63 -13.99 18.21 0.79
CA ARG A 63 -13.83 16.95 0.07
C ARG A 63 -12.44 16.82 -0.54
N VAL A 64 -11.90 17.90 -1.09
CA VAL A 64 -10.53 17.92 -1.64
C VAL A 64 -9.51 17.68 -0.52
N VAL A 65 -9.66 18.30 0.65
CA VAL A 65 -8.78 18.08 1.80
C VAL A 65 -8.81 16.61 2.25
N GLN A 66 -10.00 16.01 2.33
CA GLN A 66 -10.15 14.59 2.66
C GLN A 66 -9.50 13.68 1.60
N ALA A 67 -9.68 14.00 0.31
CA ALA A 67 -9.07 13.27 -0.78
C ALA A 67 -7.55 13.35 -0.76
N LEU A 68 -6.98 14.52 -0.48
CA LEU A 68 -5.52 14.71 -0.35
C LEU A 68 -4.96 13.94 0.83
N LYS A 69 -5.65 13.91 1.97
CA LYS A 69 -5.25 13.10 3.11
C LYS A 69 -5.25 11.61 2.75
N HIS A 70 -6.31 11.12 2.13
CA HIS A 70 -6.41 9.73 1.65
C HIS A 70 -5.26 9.39 0.70
N SER A 71 -4.99 10.24 -0.30
CA SER A 71 -3.86 10.07 -1.22
C SER A 71 -2.51 10.00 -0.49
N GLY A 72 -2.28 10.88 0.49
CA GLY A 72 -1.06 10.89 1.30
C GLY A 72 -0.87 9.58 2.07
N ASP A 73 -1.92 9.06 2.70
CA ASP A 73 -1.91 7.79 3.43
C ASP A 73 -1.61 6.61 2.49
N GLN A 74 -2.25 6.55 1.33
CA GLN A 74 -2.02 5.51 0.31
C GLN A 74 -0.59 5.54 -0.24
N LEU A 75 -0.06 6.73 -0.53
CA LEU A 75 1.33 6.89 -0.98
C LEU A 75 2.33 6.47 0.10
N ALA A 76 2.07 6.79 1.37
CA ALA A 76 2.91 6.38 2.49
C ALA A 76 2.93 4.84 2.64
N GLN A 77 1.78 4.18 2.56
CA GLN A 77 1.66 2.72 2.59
C GLN A 77 2.42 2.08 1.43
N ARG A 78 2.24 2.58 0.21
CA ARG A 78 2.93 2.07 -0.98
C ARG A 78 4.44 2.18 -0.85
N ARG A 79 4.95 3.33 -0.41
CA ARG A 79 6.40 3.53 -0.17
C ARG A 79 6.94 2.62 0.94
N ALA A 80 6.15 2.36 1.98
CA ALA A 80 6.55 1.44 3.04
C ALA A 80 6.67 0.00 2.50
N LEU A 81 5.71 -0.44 1.70
CA LEU A 81 5.73 -1.76 1.05
C LEU A 81 6.93 -1.90 0.09
N GLU A 82 7.17 -0.90 -0.75
CA GLU A 82 8.31 -0.88 -1.67
C GLU A 82 9.65 -0.98 -0.90
N ARG A 83 9.81 -0.21 0.19
CA ARG A 83 11.00 -0.31 1.05
C ARG A 83 11.16 -1.70 1.66
N LEU A 84 10.07 -2.32 2.11
CA LEU A 84 10.10 -3.67 2.66
C LEU A 84 10.53 -4.69 1.59
N GLN A 85 9.96 -4.61 0.40
CA GLN A 85 10.32 -5.47 -0.73
C GLN A 85 11.81 -5.35 -1.09
N HIS A 86 12.35 -4.14 -1.13
CA HIS A 86 13.78 -3.91 -1.35
C HIS A 86 14.64 -4.56 -0.26
N ARG A 87 14.30 -4.39 1.02
CA ARG A 87 15.04 -5.03 2.12
C ARG A 87 15.04 -6.56 2.03
N VAL A 88 13.88 -7.15 1.70
CA VAL A 88 13.77 -8.61 1.50
C VAL A 88 14.58 -9.06 0.30
N ALA A 89 14.61 -8.27 -0.78
CA ALA A 89 15.41 -8.58 -1.98
C ALA A 89 16.92 -8.55 -1.71
N ASP A 90 17.38 -7.70 -0.78
CA ASP A 90 18.79 -7.60 -0.36
C ASP A 90 19.27 -8.77 0.50
N LEU A 91 18.36 -9.63 0.96
CA LEU A 91 18.73 -10.83 1.71
C LEU A 91 19.33 -11.88 0.77
N THR A 92 20.43 -12.52 1.21
CA THR A 92 20.90 -13.75 0.56
C THR A 92 19.90 -14.89 0.80
N ASP A 93 19.99 -15.97 -0.01
CA ASP A 93 19.11 -17.12 0.16
C ASP A 93 19.18 -17.71 1.57
N ARG A 94 20.38 -17.81 2.16
CA ARG A 94 20.57 -18.28 3.53
C ARG A 94 20.01 -17.34 4.59
N GLU A 95 20.16 -16.05 4.40
CA GLU A 95 19.53 -15.06 5.29
C GLU A 95 18.00 -15.14 5.19
N ARG A 96 17.45 -15.36 4.01
CA ARG A 96 16.01 -15.55 3.81
C ARG A 96 15.49 -16.83 4.47
N ASP A 97 16.22 -17.95 4.36
CA ASP A 97 15.89 -19.20 5.05
C ASP A 97 15.86 -18.99 6.57
N VAL A 98 16.87 -18.31 7.13
CA VAL A 98 16.92 -17.98 8.55
C VAL A 98 15.80 -17.04 8.95
N MET A 99 15.51 -16.00 8.16
CA MET A 99 14.38 -15.08 8.40
C MET A 99 13.06 -15.83 8.52
N ASN A 100 12.77 -16.73 7.60
CA ASN A 100 11.54 -17.52 7.60
C ASN A 100 11.42 -18.36 8.89
N CYS A 101 12.49 -19.03 9.30
CA CYS A 101 12.52 -19.79 10.54
C CYS A 101 12.31 -18.91 11.79
N VAL A 102 12.89 -17.70 11.80
CA VAL A 102 12.70 -16.75 12.91
C VAL A 102 11.25 -16.28 13.00
N VAL A 103 10.60 -16.02 11.87
CA VAL A 103 9.17 -15.63 11.79
C VAL A 103 8.26 -16.77 12.28
N GLU A 104 8.63 -18.02 12.01
CA GLU A 104 7.95 -19.20 12.56
C GLU A 104 8.13 -19.35 14.09
N GLY A 105 8.99 -18.56 14.70
CA GLY A 105 9.26 -18.60 16.13
C GLY A 105 10.27 -19.66 16.55
N LEU A 106 11.06 -20.21 15.64
CA LEU A 106 12.04 -21.26 15.95
C LEU A 106 13.25 -20.69 16.72
N PRO A 107 13.71 -21.35 17.79
CA PRO A 107 14.96 -21.01 18.46
C PRO A 107 16.17 -21.37 17.58
N ASN A 108 17.30 -20.71 17.81
CA ASN A 108 18.52 -20.86 17.00
C ASN A 108 18.98 -22.32 16.85
N LYS A 109 18.81 -23.14 17.88
CA LYS A 109 19.18 -24.57 17.83
C LYS A 109 18.37 -25.33 16.79
N LEU A 110 17.04 -25.12 16.76
CA LEU A 110 16.17 -25.78 15.79
C LEU A 110 16.38 -25.22 14.36
N ILE A 111 16.73 -23.94 14.22
CA ILE A 111 17.11 -23.36 12.92
C ILE A 111 18.39 -24.03 12.43
N ALA A 112 19.39 -24.18 13.28
CA ALA A 112 20.66 -24.84 12.97
C ALA A 112 20.44 -26.27 12.47
N ASP A 113 19.62 -27.05 13.18
CA ASP A 113 19.26 -28.42 12.82
C ASP A 113 18.51 -28.45 11.47
N ARG A 114 17.50 -27.58 11.28
CA ARG A 114 16.68 -27.52 10.05
C ARG A 114 17.50 -27.16 8.82
N LEU A 115 18.43 -26.19 8.96
CA LEU A 115 19.23 -25.69 7.83
C LEU A 115 20.58 -26.40 7.68
N ASN A 116 20.89 -27.37 8.56
CA ASN A 116 22.15 -28.12 8.60
C ASN A 116 23.38 -27.19 8.65
N ILE A 117 23.37 -26.24 9.58
CA ILE A 117 24.45 -25.29 9.86
C ILE A 117 24.69 -25.20 11.38
N SER A 118 25.81 -24.60 11.79
CA SER A 118 26.09 -24.41 13.22
C SER A 118 25.17 -23.32 13.83
N VAL A 119 24.92 -23.41 15.14
CA VAL A 119 24.21 -22.38 15.91
C VAL A 119 24.88 -21.01 15.74
N ARG A 120 26.23 -20.98 15.77
CA ARG A 120 27.00 -19.76 15.55
C ARG A 120 26.73 -19.14 14.15
N THR A 121 26.62 -19.98 13.13
CA THR A 121 26.29 -19.53 11.77
C THR A 121 24.86 -18.95 11.73
N VAL A 122 23.91 -19.57 12.42
CA VAL A 122 22.54 -19.02 12.57
C VAL A 122 22.57 -17.64 13.24
N GLU A 123 23.34 -17.47 14.31
CA GLU A 123 23.47 -16.17 15.00
C GLU A 123 24.01 -15.09 14.07
N VAL A 124 25.01 -15.41 13.26
CA VAL A 124 25.57 -14.47 12.26
C VAL A 124 24.54 -14.09 11.20
N HIS A 125 23.83 -15.06 10.62
CA HIS A 125 22.80 -14.78 9.64
C HIS A 125 21.63 -14.01 10.26
N ARG A 126 21.23 -14.35 11.48
CA ARG A 126 20.15 -13.66 12.20
C ARG A 126 20.50 -12.19 12.46
N ALA A 127 21.74 -11.89 12.87
CA ALA A 127 22.20 -10.53 13.05
C ALA A 127 22.16 -9.73 11.74
N ARG A 128 22.61 -10.32 10.63
CA ARG A 128 22.55 -9.70 9.30
C ARG A 128 21.11 -9.46 8.83
N VAL A 129 20.21 -10.41 9.06
CA VAL A 129 18.78 -10.26 8.76
C VAL A 129 18.21 -9.08 9.54
N PHE A 130 18.46 -9.00 10.85
CA PHE A 130 17.94 -7.91 11.69
C PHE A 130 18.47 -6.55 11.23
N ASP A 131 19.75 -6.48 10.88
CA ASP A 131 20.37 -5.26 10.34
C ASP A 131 19.74 -4.85 9.00
N LYS A 132 19.69 -5.74 8.02
CA LYS A 132 19.11 -5.47 6.68
C LYS A 132 17.61 -5.15 6.74
N MET A 133 16.86 -5.83 7.61
CA MET A 133 15.43 -5.60 7.80
C MET A 133 15.15 -4.37 8.69
N ASN A 134 16.19 -3.81 9.33
CA ASN A 134 16.11 -2.70 10.27
C ASN A 134 15.13 -2.98 11.42
N VAL A 135 15.29 -4.12 12.09
CA VAL A 135 14.50 -4.55 13.25
C VAL A 135 15.42 -4.94 14.39
N LYS A 136 14.89 -4.87 15.62
CA LYS A 136 15.67 -5.17 16.85
C LYS A 136 15.27 -6.51 17.49
N SER A 137 14.16 -7.09 17.05
CA SER A 137 13.64 -8.33 17.64
C SER A 137 12.91 -9.19 16.61
N ALA A 138 12.76 -10.50 16.95
CA ALA A 138 11.96 -11.43 16.17
C ALA A 138 10.48 -11.01 16.08
N VAL A 139 9.96 -10.39 17.15
CA VAL A 139 8.58 -9.87 17.18
C VAL A 139 8.42 -8.72 16.22
N GLU A 140 9.36 -7.77 16.21
CA GLU A 140 9.34 -6.67 15.23
C GLU A 140 9.42 -7.18 13.78
N LEU A 141 10.28 -8.18 13.52
CA LEU A 141 10.41 -8.81 12.22
C LEU A 141 9.09 -9.47 11.78
N ALA A 142 8.47 -10.25 12.65
CA ALA A 142 7.21 -10.91 12.38
C ALA A 142 6.07 -9.89 12.11
N ASN A 143 6.01 -8.82 12.91
CA ASN A 143 5.03 -7.76 12.71
C ASN A 143 5.25 -7.01 11.39
N LEU A 144 6.50 -6.70 11.05
CA LEU A 144 6.86 -6.02 9.80
C LEU A 144 6.43 -6.83 8.57
N LEU A 145 6.57 -8.15 8.59
CA LEU A 145 6.22 -9.04 7.48
C LEU A 145 4.73 -9.42 7.44
N ARG A 146 3.98 -9.18 8.52
CA ARG A 146 2.52 -9.39 8.57
C ARG A 146 1.72 -8.19 8.11
N THR A 147 2.33 -7.02 7.99
CA THR A 147 1.63 -5.82 7.53
C THR A 147 1.21 -6.03 6.07
N PRO A 148 -0.09 -5.98 5.77
CA PRO A 148 -0.61 -6.20 4.42
C PRO A 148 -0.22 -5.10 3.45
#